data_57f42a98b329324f657cc823367d47b7
#
_entry.id   57f42a98b329324f657cc823367d47b7
#
_cell.length_a   1.000
_cell.length_b   1.000
_cell.length_c   1.000
_cell.angle_alpha   90.00
_cell.angle_beta   90.00
_cell.angle_gamma   90.00
#
_symmetry.space_group_name_H-M   'P 1'
#
loop_
_entity.id
_entity.type
_entity.pdbx_description
1 polymer ?
#
loop_
_entity_poly.entity_id
_entity_poly.type
_entity_poly.pdbx_seq_one_letter_code
_entity_poly.pdbx_strand_id
1 'polypeptide(L)'
;MKKIFLLLIVHFALLPAVVIFASLGNPSKLDCSRLSQKLCIVLSPLNAQNSISVDWKKAEELYAAKQYVEAADVYADMFQYGESAALYYNYANALYKSNQLGLAILNYERALRLDPTNEDIKFNLEFVNKMKTDKIEPLERFFLSEWLESLGRLLTSNQWAYASIISFIVALVLVLLYLFGKKVWLRKFSFFSALFLLMFSICTMVYAFQIKDYIENNPEAIVLAGSVSVKSSPDDSGTEVFVIHEGTKVNVLSTLSTWSEVRLADGNVGWLQSSTIEKI
;
A
#
# COMPACT_ATOMS: atom_id res chain seq x y z
N MET A 1 -39.15 -22.26 9.87
CA MET A 1 -37.94 -21.71 10.47
C MET A 1 -36.67 -21.97 9.64
N LYS A 2 -36.35 -23.23 9.22
CA LYS A 2 -35.13 -23.54 8.43
C LYS A 2 -35.00 -22.79 7.09
N LYS A 3 -36.13 -22.54 6.37
CA LYS A 3 -36.12 -21.82 5.07
C LYS A 3 -35.88 -20.32 5.21
N ILE A 4 -36.38 -19.69 6.29
CA ILE A 4 -36.19 -18.25 6.57
C ILE A 4 -34.72 -18.00 6.97
N PHE A 5 -34.14 -18.91 7.75
CA PHE A 5 -32.74 -18.84 8.16
C PHE A 5 -31.79 -19.01 6.97
N LEU A 6 -32.12 -19.87 6.00
CA LEU A 6 -31.37 -20.05 4.76
C LEU A 6 -31.40 -18.77 3.90
N LEU A 7 -32.53 -18.10 3.79
CA LEU A 7 -32.71 -16.84 3.06
C LEU A 7 -31.92 -15.69 3.70
N LEU A 8 -31.88 -15.61 5.03
CA LEU A 8 -31.08 -14.64 5.76
C LEU A 8 -29.57 -14.88 5.57
N ILE A 9 -29.11 -16.14 5.61
CA ILE A 9 -27.70 -16.49 5.36
C ILE A 9 -27.29 -16.09 3.94
N VAL A 10 -28.11 -16.38 2.92
CA VAL A 10 -27.84 -16.02 1.52
C VAL A 10 -27.84 -14.49 1.34
N HIS A 11 -28.74 -13.76 2.00
CA HIS A 11 -28.80 -12.31 1.92
C HIS A 11 -27.57 -11.63 2.57
N PHE A 12 -27.13 -12.14 3.73
CA PHE A 12 -25.94 -11.65 4.42
C PHE A 12 -24.63 -12.06 3.72
N ALA A 13 -24.60 -13.18 2.97
CA ALA A 13 -23.44 -13.64 2.22
C ALA A 13 -23.18 -12.84 0.94
N LEU A 14 -24.22 -12.27 0.33
CA LEU A 14 -24.12 -11.50 -0.92
C LEU A 14 -23.72 -10.02 -0.69
N LEU A 15 -24.00 -9.46 0.48
CA LEU A 15 -23.70 -8.05 0.79
C LEU A 15 -22.20 -7.71 0.76
N PRO A 16 -21.26 -8.47 1.35
CA PRO A 16 -19.83 -8.14 1.28
C PRO A 16 -19.24 -8.37 -0.13
N ALA A 17 -19.76 -9.32 -0.92
CA ALA A 17 -19.29 -9.56 -2.27
C ALA A 17 -19.59 -8.40 -3.24
N VAL A 18 -20.74 -7.74 -3.07
CA VAL A 18 -21.14 -6.58 -3.89
C VAL A 18 -20.30 -5.34 -3.56
N VAL A 19 -19.92 -5.13 -2.29
CA VAL A 19 -19.09 -4.00 -1.88
C VAL A 19 -17.66 -4.14 -2.40
N ILE A 20 -17.11 -5.36 -2.45
CA ILE A 20 -15.76 -5.62 -2.95
C ILE A 20 -15.68 -5.42 -4.47
N PHE A 21 -16.73 -5.76 -5.23
CA PHE A 21 -16.75 -5.54 -6.69
C PHE A 21 -16.85 -4.07 -7.08
N ALA A 22 -17.44 -3.22 -6.26
CA ALA A 22 -17.56 -1.78 -6.52
C ALA A 22 -16.27 -0.98 -6.30
N SER A 23 -15.24 -1.56 -5.66
CA SER A 23 -13.95 -0.90 -5.39
C SER A 23 -12.84 -1.26 -6.39
N LEU A 24 -13.12 -2.09 -7.39
CA LEU A 24 -12.18 -2.40 -8.46
C LEU A 24 -12.21 -1.31 -9.53
N GLY A 25 -11.30 -0.37 -9.38
CA GLY A 25 -10.64 0.40 -10.40
C GLY A 25 -11.45 1.10 -11.48
N ASN A 26 -11.40 2.40 -11.44
CA ASN A 26 -11.83 3.30 -12.51
C ASN A 26 -10.85 3.20 -13.70
N PRO A 27 -11.24 2.80 -14.92
CA PRO A 27 -10.35 2.78 -16.08
C PRO A 27 -10.10 4.22 -16.52
N SER A 28 -8.84 4.62 -16.53
CA SER A 28 -8.33 5.91 -16.94
C SER A 28 -8.80 6.30 -18.35
N LYS A 29 -9.13 7.57 -18.51
CA LYS A 29 -9.66 8.28 -19.67
C LYS A 29 -8.92 7.94 -20.96
N LEU A 30 -9.59 7.24 -21.88
CA LEU A 30 -9.20 7.12 -23.29
C LEU A 30 -9.98 8.12 -24.14
N ASP A 31 -9.24 8.92 -24.88
CA ASP A 31 -9.83 9.81 -25.90
C ASP A 31 -10.12 9.02 -27.18
N CYS A 32 -11.34 8.54 -27.29
CA CYS A 32 -11.82 7.72 -28.40
C CYS A 32 -12.57 8.50 -29.46
N SER A 33 -12.23 9.76 -29.73
CA SER A 33 -12.98 10.64 -30.65
C SER A 33 -12.98 10.22 -32.12
N ARG A 34 -12.21 9.21 -32.53
CA ARG A 34 -12.04 8.82 -33.95
C ARG A 34 -12.27 7.34 -34.30
N LEU A 35 -12.62 6.47 -33.34
CA LEU A 35 -12.84 5.04 -33.59
C LEU A 35 -14.23 4.60 -33.11
N SER A 36 -14.83 3.60 -33.77
CA SER A 36 -16.11 3.06 -33.32
C SER A 36 -15.95 2.53 -31.89
N GLN A 37 -16.88 2.88 -31.00
CA GLN A 37 -16.83 2.63 -29.55
C GLN A 37 -16.48 1.16 -29.18
N LYS A 38 -16.94 0.19 -29.99
CA LYS A 38 -16.64 -1.24 -29.79
C LYS A 38 -15.19 -1.63 -30.11
N LEU A 39 -14.57 -0.98 -31.09
CA LEU A 39 -13.18 -1.28 -31.49
C LEU A 39 -12.18 -0.63 -30.53
N CYS A 40 -12.52 0.53 -29.98
CA CYS A 40 -11.73 1.22 -28.97
C CYS A 40 -11.62 0.42 -27.65
N ILE A 41 -12.73 -0.19 -27.20
CA ILE A 41 -12.76 -1.02 -25.98
C ILE A 41 -11.91 -2.30 -26.12
N VAL A 42 -11.78 -2.84 -27.35
CA VAL A 42 -11.01 -4.07 -27.59
C VAL A 42 -9.52 -3.80 -27.84
N LEU A 43 -9.19 -2.68 -28.50
CA LEU A 43 -7.80 -2.37 -28.88
C LEU A 43 -7.02 -1.58 -27.81
N SER A 44 -7.73 -0.87 -26.94
CA SER A 44 -7.09 -0.02 -25.91
C SER A 44 -6.22 -0.77 -24.92
N PRO A 45 -6.62 -1.91 -24.37
CA PRO A 45 -5.75 -2.67 -23.44
C PRO A 45 -4.55 -3.30 -24.15
N LEU A 46 -4.69 -3.69 -25.44
CA LEU A 46 -3.61 -4.31 -26.19
C LEU A 46 -2.51 -3.29 -26.56
N ASN A 47 -2.89 -2.08 -26.95
CA ASN A 47 -1.94 -1.01 -27.29
C ASN A 47 -1.24 -0.47 -26.04
N ALA A 48 -1.96 -0.33 -24.92
CA ALA A 48 -1.37 0.07 -23.65
C ALA A 48 -0.37 -1.00 -23.15
N GLN A 49 -0.69 -2.26 -23.27
CA GLN A 49 0.18 -3.35 -22.85
C GLN A 49 1.44 -3.46 -23.72
N ASN A 50 1.35 -3.17 -25.01
CA ASN A 50 2.51 -3.12 -25.91
C ASN A 50 3.41 -1.91 -25.58
N SER A 51 2.85 -0.72 -25.33
CA SER A 51 3.65 0.46 -24.97
C SER A 51 4.36 0.28 -23.63
N ILE A 52 3.67 -0.25 -22.62
CA ILE A 52 4.27 -0.56 -21.31
C ILE A 52 5.47 -1.51 -21.46
N SER A 53 5.35 -2.57 -22.27
CA SER A 53 6.43 -3.54 -22.46
C SER A 53 7.64 -2.96 -23.21
N VAL A 54 7.41 -2.04 -24.13
CA VAL A 54 8.47 -1.34 -24.88
C VAL A 54 9.21 -0.36 -23.96
N ASP A 55 8.48 0.45 -23.21
CA ASP A 55 9.07 1.42 -22.29
C ASP A 55 9.84 0.72 -21.16
N TRP A 56 9.30 -0.38 -20.63
CA TRP A 56 9.98 -1.19 -19.63
C TRP A 56 11.33 -1.71 -20.14
N LYS A 57 11.33 -2.33 -21.31
CA LYS A 57 12.56 -2.85 -21.93
C LYS A 57 13.57 -1.74 -22.19
N LYS A 58 13.12 -0.58 -22.68
CA LYS A 58 13.97 0.60 -22.89
C LYS A 58 14.59 1.07 -21.58
N ALA A 59 13.83 1.16 -20.49
CA ALA A 59 14.36 1.55 -19.19
C ALA A 59 15.41 0.56 -18.66
N GLU A 60 15.16 -0.76 -18.81
CA GLU A 60 16.13 -1.81 -18.45
C GLU A 60 17.42 -1.72 -19.28
N GLU A 61 17.33 -1.47 -20.60
CA GLU A 61 18.48 -1.29 -21.47
C GLU A 61 19.31 -0.06 -21.07
N LEU A 62 18.66 1.07 -20.76
CA LEU A 62 19.32 2.29 -20.27
C LEU A 62 20.01 2.04 -18.91
N TYR A 63 19.32 1.36 -18.00
CA TYR A 63 19.89 1.01 -16.69
C TYR A 63 21.12 0.10 -16.83
N ALA A 64 21.06 -0.91 -17.69
CA ALA A 64 22.17 -1.80 -17.99
C ALA A 64 23.36 -1.06 -18.65
N ALA A 65 23.07 -0.05 -19.47
CA ALA A 65 24.07 0.85 -20.07
C ALA A 65 24.62 1.89 -19.06
N LYS A 66 24.19 1.85 -17.79
CA LYS A 66 24.55 2.81 -16.72
C LYS A 66 24.07 4.26 -16.96
N GLN A 67 23.12 4.44 -17.85
CA GLN A 67 22.43 5.71 -18.10
C GLN A 67 21.25 5.83 -17.11
N TYR A 68 21.60 6.02 -15.83
CA TYR A 68 20.65 5.91 -14.74
C TYR A 68 19.64 7.05 -14.68
N VAL A 69 20.02 8.26 -15.10
CA VAL A 69 19.11 9.42 -15.15
C VAL A 69 18.06 9.20 -16.22
N GLU A 70 18.48 8.82 -17.42
CA GLU A 70 17.59 8.55 -18.56
C GLU A 70 16.69 7.33 -18.27
N ALA A 71 17.19 6.32 -17.56
CA ALA A 71 16.38 5.19 -17.11
C ALA A 71 15.32 5.64 -16.11
N ALA A 72 15.67 6.52 -15.16
CA ALA A 72 14.73 7.09 -14.20
C ALA A 72 13.63 7.90 -14.90
N ASP A 73 13.98 8.71 -15.91
CA ASP A 73 12.99 9.49 -16.67
C ASP A 73 11.98 8.57 -17.37
N VAL A 74 12.45 7.48 -18.00
CA VAL A 74 11.54 6.50 -18.64
C VAL A 74 10.65 5.80 -17.61
N TYR A 75 11.18 5.41 -16.43
CA TYR A 75 10.35 4.84 -15.37
C TYR A 75 9.34 5.86 -14.84
N ALA A 76 9.72 7.14 -14.71
CA ALA A 76 8.80 8.20 -14.29
C ALA A 76 7.64 8.37 -15.28
N ASP A 77 7.91 8.36 -16.58
CA ASP A 77 6.88 8.44 -17.62
C ASP A 77 5.91 7.24 -17.58
N MET A 78 6.36 6.08 -17.11
CA MET A 78 5.52 4.88 -17.04
C MET A 78 4.42 4.95 -15.97
N PHE A 79 4.50 5.87 -15.01
CA PHE A 79 3.40 6.06 -14.03
C PHE A 79 2.09 6.52 -14.67
N GLN A 80 2.11 7.06 -15.89
CA GLN A 80 0.90 7.33 -16.67
C GLN A 80 0.05 6.08 -16.96
N TYR A 81 0.66 4.90 -16.97
CA TYR A 81 -0.03 3.62 -17.20
C TYR A 81 -0.55 2.98 -15.92
N GLY A 82 -0.09 3.44 -14.76
CA GLY A 82 -0.49 2.95 -13.43
C GLY A 82 0.70 2.70 -12.52
N GLU A 83 0.39 2.42 -11.28
CA GLU A 83 1.36 2.18 -10.22
C GLU A 83 1.54 0.69 -9.97
N SER A 84 2.78 0.26 -9.72
CA SER A 84 3.09 -1.11 -9.28
C SER A 84 4.34 -1.12 -8.40
N ALA A 85 4.44 -2.12 -7.51
CA ALA A 85 5.61 -2.30 -6.66
C ALA A 85 6.90 -2.45 -7.50
N ALA A 86 6.82 -3.18 -8.62
CA ALA A 86 7.96 -3.37 -9.52
C ALA A 86 8.40 -2.07 -10.20
N LEU A 87 7.45 -1.22 -10.60
CA LEU A 87 7.77 0.08 -11.22
C LEU A 87 8.46 1.00 -10.21
N TYR A 88 7.88 1.16 -9.02
CA TYR A 88 8.50 1.94 -7.95
C TYR A 88 9.89 1.42 -7.56
N TYR A 89 10.05 0.10 -7.46
CA TYR A 89 11.34 -0.52 -7.13
C TYR A 89 12.42 -0.22 -8.16
N ASN A 90 12.14 -0.40 -9.46
CA ASN A 90 13.12 -0.16 -10.52
C ASN A 90 13.41 1.35 -10.68
N TYR A 91 12.40 2.19 -10.53
CA TYR A 91 12.57 3.64 -10.48
C TYR A 91 13.48 4.05 -9.32
N ALA A 92 13.23 3.53 -8.12
CA ALA A 92 14.09 3.78 -6.95
C ALA A 92 15.53 3.32 -7.15
N ASN A 93 15.75 2.16 -7.80
CA ASN A 93 17.09 1.69 -8.17
C ASN A 93 17.81 2.68 -9.09
N ALA A 94 17.13 3.21 -10.11
CA ALA A 94 17.69 4.20 -11.04
C ALA A 94 18.00 5.52 -10.34
N LEU A 95 17.09 6.01 -9.48
CA LEU A 95 17.29 7.22 -8.66
C LEU A 95 18.47 7.08 -7.69
N TYR A 96 18.60 5.93 -7.02
CA TYR A 96 19.73 5.66 -6.15
C TYR A 96 21.06 5.71 -6.92
N LYS A 97 21.13 5.05 -8.09
CA LYS A 97 22.32 5.05 -8.93
C LYS A 97 22.66 6.44 -9.54
N SER A 98 21.67 7.30 -9.70
CA SER A 98 21.84 8.70 -10.11
C SER A 98 22.06 9.67 -8.93
N ASN A 99 22.31 9.15 -7.71
CA ASN A 99 22.60 9.90 -6.49
C ASN A 99 21.46 10.79 -5.99
N GLN A 100 20.21 10.39 -6.22
CA GLN A 100 18.99 11.05 -5.74
C GLN A 100 18.42 10.27 -4.55
N LEU A 101 19.09 10.37 -3.38
CA LEU A 101 18.84 9.49 -2.22
C LEU A 101 17.44 9.64 -1.66
N GLY A 102 16.95 10.85 -1.44
CA GLY A 102 15.62 11.11 -0.87
C GLY A 102 14.50 10.55 -1.75
N LEU A 103 14.58 10.77 -3.07
CA LEU A 103 13.62 10.22 -4.03
C LEU A 103 13.71 8.69 -4.14
N ALA A 104 14.91 8.11 -4.03
CA ALA A 104 15.07 6.67 -4.02
C ALA A 104 14.39 6.05 -2.79
N ILE A 105 14.60 6.62 -1.60
CA ILE A 105 13.94 6.17 -0.35
C ILE A 105 12.41 6.26 -0.49
N LEU A 106 11.89 7.40 -0.98
CA LEU A 106 10.46 7.60 -1.20
C LEU A 106 9.87 6.48 -2.07
N ASN A 107 10.52 6.16 -3.19
CA ASN A 107 9.99 5.17 -4.12
C ASN A 107 10.18 3.72 -3.64
N TYR A 108 11.23 3.41 -2.86
CA TYR A 108 11.31 2.12 -2.17
C TYR A 108 10.22 1.96 -1.10
N GLU A 109 9.89 3.01 -0.35
CA GLU A 109 8.78 2.99 0.62
C GLU A 109 7.44 2.78 -0.09
N ARG A 110 7.19 3.44 -1.23
CA ARG A 110 6.01 3.22 -2.07
C ARG A 110 5.95 1.79 -2.61
N ALA A 111 7.07 1.25 -3.06
CA ALA A 111 7.16 -0.13 -3.50
C ALA A 111 6.84 -1.12 -2.37
N LEU A 112 7.42 -0.91 -1.18
CA LEU A 112 7.19 -1.75 -0.01
C LEU A 112 5.74 -1.67 0.50
N ARG A 113 5.10 -0.52 0.39
CA ARG A 113 3.68 -0.34 0.73
C ARG A 113 2.77 -1.20 -0.16
N LEU A 114 3.10 -1.31 -1.46
CA LEU A 114 2.33 -2.13 -2.41
C LEU A 114 2.65 -3.62 -2.31
N ASP A 115 3.91 -3.98 -2.03
CA ASP A 115 4.35 -5.37 -1.84
C ASP A 115 5.21 -5.50 -0.56
N PRO A 116 4.58 -5.60 0.62
CA PRO A 116 5.27 -5.66 1.90
C PRO A 116 6.01 -6.98 2.13
N THR A 117 5.84 -7.97 1.26
CA THR A 117 6.48 -9.29 1.39
C THR A 117 7.78 -9.42 0.60
N ASN A 118 8.09 -8.47 -0.25
CA ASN A 118 9.23 -8.51 -1.15
C ASN A 118 10.55 -8.22 -0.41
N GLU A 119 11.39 -9.22 -0.32
CA GLU A 119 12.66 -9.14 0.41
C GLU A 119 13.71 -8.27 -0.31
N ASP A 120 13.67 -8.18 -1.65
CA ASP A 120 14.60 -7.34 -2.41
C ASP A 120 14.34 -5.85 -2.16
N ILE A 121 13.05 -5.47 -2.07
CA ILE A 121 12.65 -4.11 -1.73
C ILE A 121 13.12 -3.76 -0.32
N LYS A 122 12.87 -4.65 0.65
CA LYS A 122 13.30 -4.46 2.06
C LYS A 122 14.80 -4.29 2.15
N PHE A 123 15.56 -5.17 1.50
CA PHE A 123 17.01 -5.14 1.52
C PHE A 123 17.55 -3.83 0.95
N ASN A 124 17.05 -3.40 -0.22
CA ASN A 124 17.52 -2.16 -0.85
C ASN A 124 17.11 -0.93 -0.05
N LEU A 125 15.89 -0.90 0.50
CA LEU A 125 15.45 0.18 1.39
C LEU A 125 16.31 0.26 2.66
N GLU A 126 16.61 -0.86 3.30
CA GLU A 126 17.50 -0.89 4.46
C GLU A 126 18.91 -0.40 4.10
N PHE A 127 19.40 -0.82 2.93
CA PHE A 127 20.71 -0.40 2.45
C PHE A 127 20.80 1.12 2.25
N VAL A 128 19.82 1.73 1.56
CA VAL A 128 19.81 3.19 1.33
C VAL A 128 19.52 3.97 2.62
N ASN A 129 18.74 3.40 3.54
CA ASN A 129 18.48 3.99 4.85
C ASN A 129 19.76 4.12 5.72
N LYS A 130 20.75 3.24 5.55
CA LYS A 130 22.05 3.34 6.24
C LYS A 130 22.88 4.55 5.77
N MET A 131 22.57 5.10 4.59
CA MET A 131 23.27 6.25 4.00
C MET A 131 22.67 7.60 4.41
N LYS A 132 21.52 7.61 5.06
CA LYS A 132 20.89 8.85 5.58
C LYS A 132 21.81 9.55 6.59
N THR A 133 21.75 10.86 6.57
CA THR A 133 22.43 11.72 7.57
C THR A 133 21.80 11.54 8.93
N ASP A 134 20.45 11.55 8.99
CA ASP A 134 19.71 11.47 10.24
C ASP A 134 19.51 10.01 10.68
N LYS A 135 20.03 9.67 11.83
CA LYS A 135 19.84 8.38 12.50
C LYS A 135 18.90 8.58 13.69
N ILE A 136 17.59 8.56 13.42
CA ILE A 136 16.56 8.75 14.42
C ILE A 136 16.14 7.39 14.95
N GLU A 137 16.32 7.16 16.26
CA GLU A 137 15.88 5.93 16.92
C GLU A 137 14.39 6.02 17.23
N PRO A 138 13.57 5.08 16.78
CA PRO A 138 12.15 5.08 17.08
C PRO A 138 11.90 4.92 18.57
N LEU A 139 10.81 5.56 19.06
CA LEU A 139 10.32 5.27 20.41
C LEU A 139 9.97 3.79 20.56
N GLU A 140 10.34 3.21 21.70
CA GLU A 140 9.96 1.86 22.05
C GLU A 140 8.43 1.73 22.04
N ARG A 141 7.91 0.79 21.25
CA ARG A 141 6.49 0.49 21.18
C ARG A 141 6.16 -0.72 22.04
N PHE A 142 4.91 -0.81 22.47
CA PHE A 142 4.45 -1.98 23.21
C PHE A 142 4.54 -3.24 22.31
N PHE A 143 5.19 -4.29 22.79
CA PHE A 143 5.52 -5.50 22.02
C PHE A 143 4.30 -6.12 21.31
N LEU A 144 3.11 -6.05 21.92
CA LEU A 144 1.88 -6.61 21.34
C LEU A 144 1.44 -5.84 20.09
N SER A 145 1.63 -4.51 20.04
CA SER A 145 1.30 -3.72 18.85
C SER A 145 2.24 -4.03 17.70
N GLU A 146 3.52 -4.21 17.97
CA GLU A 146 4.51 -4.62 16.96
C GLU A 146 4.22 -6.04 16.42
N TRP A 147 3.83 -6.95 17.31
CA TRP A 147 3.49 -8.32 16.92
C TRP A 147 2.24 -8.34 16.02
N LEU A 148 1.18 -7.60 16.38
CA LEU A 148 -0.02 -7.46 15.56
C LEU A 148 0.28 -6.81 14.19
N GLU A 149 1.10 -5.77 14.18
CA GLU A 149 1.53 -5.11 12.95
C GLU A 149 2.36 -6.06 12.06
N SER A 150 3.26 -6.84 12.66
CA SER A 150 4.05 -7.86 11.97
C SER A 150 3.18 -8.95 11.34
N LEU A 151 2.13 -9.41 12.04
CA LEU A 151 1.14 -10.34 11.49
C LEU A 151 0.42 -9.74 10.28
N GLY A 152 0.04 -8.48 10.34
CA GLY A 152 -0.62 -7.78 9.23
C GLY A 152 0.25 -7.74 7.97
N ARG A 153 1.57 -7.58 8.12
CA ARG A 153 2.54 -7.51 7.02
C ARG A 153 2.89 -8.87 6.38
N LEU A 154 2.42 -10.00 6.94
CA LEU A 154 2.66 -11.33 6.36
C LEU A 154 1.98 -11.52 5.00
N LEU A 155 0.89 -10.82 4.74
CA LEU A 155 0.10 -10.93 3.52
C LEU A 155 -0.27 -9.53 3.01
N THR A 156 -0.46 -9.42 1.71
CA THR A 156 -1.02 -8.20 1.09
C THR A 156 -2.50 -8.02 1.45
N SER A 157 -3.03 -6.80 1.32
CA SER A 157 -4.46 -6.52 1.55
C SER A 157 -5.38 -7.46 0.76
N ASN A 158 -5.05 -7.72 -0.51
CA ASN A 158 -5.81 -8.64 -1.36
C ASN A 158 -5.75 -10.10 -0.85
N GLN A 159 -4.59 -10.56 -0.39
CA GLN A 159 -4.44 -11.92 0.16
C GLN A 159 -5.25 -12.10 1.44
N TRP A 160 -5.26 -11.09 2.33
CA TRP A 160 -6.12 -11.09 3.52
C TRP A 160 -7.61 -11.11 3.15
N ALA A 161 -8.02 -10.35 2.13
CA ALA A 161 -9.40 -10.37 1.62
C ALA A 161 -9.79 -11.75 1.06
N TYR A 162 -8.92 -12.39 0.28
CA TYR A 162 -9.17 -13.76 -0.20
C TYR A 162 -9.25 -14.76 0.94
N ALA A 163 -8.38 -14.70 1.94
CA ALA A 163 -8.44 -15.55 3.12
C ALA A 163 -9.77 -15.40 3.87
N SER A 164 -10.27 -14.16 3.99
CA SER A 164 -11.58 -13.86 4.59
C SER A 164 -12.71 -14.51 3.81
N ILE A 165 -12.75 -14.36 2.48
CA ILE A 165 -13.82 -14.90 1.62
C ILE A 165 -13.80 -16.44 1.67
N ILE A 166 -12.62 -17.06 1.55
CA ILE A 166 -12.49 -18.52 1.56
C ILE A 166 -12.94 -19.08 2.91
N SER A 167 -12.47 -18.53 4.02
CA SER A 167 -12.85 -18.97 5.37
C SER A 167 -14.34 -18.81 5.63
N PHE A 168 -14.95 -17.74 5.13
CA PHE A 168 -16.39 -17.51 5.21
C PHE A 168 -17.20 -18.55 4.42
N ILE A 169 -16.79 -18.87 3.19
CA ILE A 169 -17.45 -19.90 2.38
C ILE A 169 -17.37 -21.26 3.06
N VAL A 170 -16.19 -21.62 3.60
CA VAL A 170 -16.02 -22.89 4.35
C VAL A 170 -16.88 -22.91 5.60
N ALA A 171 -16.99 -21.79 6.33
CA ALA A 171 -17.86 -21.68 7.48
C ALA A 171 -19.33 -21.92 7.10
N LEU A 172 -19.82 -21.37 5.98
CA LEU A 172 -21.17 -21.62 5.48
C LEU A 172 -21.42 -23.10 5.17
N VAL A 173 -20.46 -23.78 4.53
CA VAL A 173 -20.54 -25.24 4.26
C VAL A 173 -20.63 -26.01 5.57
N LEU A 174 -19.86 -25.63 6.60
CA LEU A 174 -19.93 -26.27 7.92
C LEU A 174 -21.28 -26.02 8.62
N VAL A 175 -21.84 -24.82 8.48
CA VAL A 175 -23.22 -24.54 8.97
C VAL A 175 -24.25 -25.43 8.29
N LEU A 176 -24.13 -25.64 6.96
CA LEU A 176 -25.01 -26.60 6.25
C LEU A 176 -24.83 -28.02 6.75
N LEU A 177 -23.60 -28.47 6.99
CA LEU A 177 -23.32 -29.79 7.58
C LEU A 177 -23.89 -29.91 9.00
N TYR A 178 -23.82 -28.85 9.81
CA TYR A 178 -24.48 -28.82 11.13
C TYR A 178 -26.00 -28.98 11.03
N LEU A 179 -26.64 -28.30 10.06
CA LEU A 179 -28.11 -28.33 9.90
C LEU A 179 -28.63 -29.67 9.36
N PHE A 180 -27.90 -30.29 8.42
CA PHE A 180 -28.32 -31.48 7.69
C PHE A 180 -27.63 -32.77 8.15
N GLY A 181 -26.55 -32.67 8.93
CA GLY A 181 -25.78 -33.81 9.41
C GLY A 181 -26.60 -34.72 10.35
N LYS A 182 -26.56 -36.02 10.10
CA LYS A 182 -27.32 -37.02 10.89
C LYS A 182 -26.55 -37.45 12.18
N LYS A 183 -25.20 -37.44 12.15
CA LYS A 183 -24.36 -37.87 13.27
C LYS A 183 -24.12 -36.73 14.25
N VAL A 184 -24.36 -36.96 15.56
CA VAL A 184 -24.20 -35.95 16.62
C VAL A 184 -22.77 -35.42 16.70
N TRP A 185 -21.75 -36.29 16.55
CA TRP A 185 -20.35 -35.88 16.56
C TRP A 185 -20.04 -34.90 15.41
N LEU A 186 -20.52 -35.21 14.19
CA LEU A 186 -20.32 -34.35 13.03
C LEU A 186 -20.97 -32.96 13.23
N ARG A 187 -22.17 -32.93 13.81
CA ARG A 187 -22.85 -31.67 14.10
C ARG A 187 -22.08 -30.82 15.12
N LYS A 188 -21.59 -31.43 16.24
CA LYS A 188 -20.79 -30.70 17.23
C LYS A 188 -19.51 -30.14 16.61
N PHE A 189 -18.78 -30.97 15.87
CA PHE A 189 -17.53 -30.54 15.20
C PHE A 189 -17.81 -29.40 14.22
N SER A 190 -18.81 -29.55 13.34
CA SER A 190 -19.18 -28.52 12.35
C SER A 190 -19.59 -27.21 12.99
N PHE A 191 -20.29 -27.22 14.12
CA PHE A 191 -20.69 -26.02 14.84
C PHE A 191 -19.50 -25.22 15.37
N PHE A 192 -18.60 -25.87 16.10
CA PHE A 192 -17.45 -25.18 16.69
C PHE A 192 -16.45 -24.72 15.61
N SER A 193 -16.24 -25.54 14.56
CA SER A 193 -15.38 -25.17 13.45
C SER A 193 -15.98 -24.03 12.63
N ALA A 194 -17.28 -23.99 12.42
CA ALA A 194 -17.95 -22.89 11.73
C ALA A 194 -17.82 -21.58 12.52
N LEU A 195 -18.02 -21.64 13.86
CA LEU A 195 -17.89 -20.47 14.71
C LEU A 195 -16.46 -19.93 14.70
N PHE A 196 -15.44 -20.81 14.79
CA PHE A 196 -14.03 -20.43 14.70
C PHE A 196 -13.70 -19.78 13.37
N LEU A 197 -14.12 -20.37 12.23
CA LEU A 197 -13.87 -19.83 10.90
C LEU A 197 -14.62 -18.51 10.65
N LEU A 198 -15.80 -18.32 11.21
CA LEU A 198 -16.48 -17.04 11.15
C LEU A 198 -15.70 -15.94 11.88
N MET A 199 -15.23 -16.21 13.09
CA MET A 199 -14.37 -15.26 13.81
C MET A 199 -13.07 -14.97 13.05
N PHE A 200 -12.42 -16.02 12.52
CA PHE A 200 -11.22 -15.87 11.70
C PHE A 200 -11.49 -15.02 10.45
N SER A 201 -12.61 -15.24 9.76
CA SER A 201 -13.02 -14.45 8.61
C SER A 201 -13.20 -12.96 8.95
N ILE A 202 -13.81 -12.66 10.10
CA ILE A 202 -13.95 -11.27 10.57
C ILE A 202 -12.59 -10.65 10.86
N CYS A 203 -11.71 -11.34 11.55
CA CYS A 203 -10.36 -10.84 11.85
C CYS A 203 -9.56 -10.56 10.58
N THR A 204 -9.55 -11.49 9.62
CA THR A 204 -8.85 -11.32 8.34
C THR A 204 -9.42 -10.20 7.49
N MET A 205 -10.74 -10.01 7.54
CA MET A 205 -11.41 -8.88 6.89
C MET A 205 -10.99 -7.54 7.50
N VAL A 206 -10.93 -7.44 8.84
CA VAL A 206 -10.46 -6.23 9.54
C VAL A 206 -9.02 -5.91 9.14
N TYR A 207 -8.12 -6.91 9.09
CA TYR A 207 -6.75 -6.70 8.63
C TYR A 207 -6.70 -6.21 7.17
N ALA A 208 -7.50 -6.78 6.28
CA ALA A 208 -7.56 -6.35 4.88
C ALA A 208 -7.95 -4.86 4.76
N PHE A 209 -8.95 -4.41 5.55
CA PHE A 209 -9.37 -3.02 5.58
C PHE A 209 -8.31 -2.09 6.19
N GLN A 210 -7.68 -2.48 7.29
CA GLN A 210 -6.63 -1.68 7.94
C GLN A 210 -5.43 -1.47 7.00
N ILE A 211 -4.98 -2.53 6.31
CA ILE A 211 -3.87 -2.43 5.36
C ILE A 211 -4.27 -1.56 4.16
N LYS A 212 -5.51 -1.70 3.67
CA LYS A 212 -6.01 -0.86 2.58
C LYS A 212 -6.06 0.61 2.99
N ASP A 213 -6.62 0.92 4.16
CA ASP A 213 -6.69 2.27 4.69
C ASP A 213 -5.30 2.87 4.89
N TYR A 214 -4.35 2.10 5.41
CA TYR A 214 -2.95 2.50 5.52
C TYR A 214 -2.32 2.82 4.15
N ILE A 215 -2.64 2.05 3.11
CA ILE A 215 -2.15 2.29 1.75
C ILE A 215 -2.75 3.58 1.16
N GLU A 216 -4.05 3.82 1.37
CA GLU A 216 -4.78 4.93 0.76
C GLU A 216 -4.61 6.26 1.52
N ASN A 217 -4.51 6.20 2.86
CA ASN A 217 -4.54 7.36 3.75
C ASN A 217 -3.26 7.51 4.60
N ASN A 218 -2.13 6.97 4.09
CA ASN A 218 -0.88 7.01 4.85
C ASN A 218 -0.46 8.47 5.13
N PRO A 219 -0.29 8.86 6.40
CA PRO A 219 0.20 10.18 6.77
C PRO A 219 1.72 10.32 6.66
N GLU A 220 2.42 9.27 6.24
CA GLU A 220 3.88 9.27 6.16
C GLU A 220 4.38 10.03 4.92
N ALA A 221 5.48 10.73 5.08
CA ALA A 221 6.16 11.48 4.03
C ALA A 221 7.68 11.36 4.17
N ILE A 222 8.39 11.60 3.07
CA ILE A 222 9.85 11.67 3.03
C ILE A 222 10.29 13.10 2.77
N VAL A 223 11.30 13.55 3.50
CA VAL A 223 11.97 14.83 3.27
C VAL A 223 12.81 14.71 2.00
N LEU A 224 12.56 15.59 1.02
CA LEU A 224 13.28 15.60 -0.26
C LEU A 224 14.33 16.72 -0.33
N ALA A 225 14.18 17.77 0.46
CA ALA A 225 15.17 18.84 0.50
C ALA A 225 16.42 18.40 1.27
N GLY A 226 17.60 18.83 0.82
CA GLY A 226 18.88 18.43 1.40
C GLY A 226 19.00 18.72 2.90
N SER A 227 18.40 19.84 3.37
CA SER A 227 18.31 20.21 4.78
C SER A 227 17.08 21.07 5.00
N VAL A 228 16.32 20.77 6.04
CA VAL A 228 15.08 21.47 6.40
C VAL A 228 15.10 21.83 7.88
N SER A 229 14.95 23.12 8.17
CA SER A 229 14.76 23.62 9.53
C SER A 229 13.29 23.40 9.95
N VAL A 230 13.09 22.65 11.01
CA VAL A 230 11.78 22.41 11.62
C VAL A 230 11.54 23.44 12.71
N LYS A 231 10.39 24.12 12.64
CA LYS A 231 10.05 25.27 13.49
C LYS A 231 8.99 24.93 14.53
N SER A 232 8.93 25.77 15.57
CA SER A 232 7.93 25.63 16.65
C SER A 232 6.53 26.10 16.25
N SER A 233 6.41 26.92 15.20
CA SER A 233 5.15 27.49 14.70
C SER A 233 5.12 27.51 13.16
N PRO A 234 3.93 27.51 12.54
CA PRO A 234 3.78 27.50 11.07
C PRO A 234 3.97 28.90 10.47
N ASP A 235 5.10 29.51 10.73
CA ASP A 235 5.48 30.83 10.21
C ASP A 235 7.00 30.95 10.06
N ASP A 236 7.45 31.94 9.25
CA ASP A 236 8.87 32.15 8.98
C ASP A 236 9.64 32.71 10.20
N SER A 237 8.95 33.32 11.18
CA SER A 237 9.53 33.85 12.39
C SER A 237 9.62 32.83 13.53
N GLY A 238 9.05 31.65 13.35
CA GLY A 238 9.08 30.55 14.31
C GLY A 238 10.50 30.14 14.68
N THR A 239 10.71 29.84 15.97
CA THR A 239 12.01 29.37 16.47
C THR A 239 12.34 28.01 15.84
N GLU A 240 13.57 27.84 15.36
CA GLU A 240 14.08 26.55 14.92
C GLU A 240 14.19 25.61 16.12
N VAL A 241 13.61 24.42 15.99
CA VAL A 241 13.62 23.38 17.03
C VAL A 241 14.70 22.35 16.75
N PHE A 242 14.76 21.88 15.51
CA PHE A 242 15.77 20.95 15.01
C PHE A 242 15.87 21.04 13.47
N VAL A 243 16.91 20.43 12.92
CA VAL A 243 17.13 20.32 11.47
C VAL A 243 17.04 18.86 11.07
N ILE A 244 16.41 18.58 9.93
CA ILE A 244 16.35 17.25 9.31
C ILE A 244 16.84 17.31 7.88
N HIS A 245 17.29 16.16 7.39
CA HIS A 245 17.91 16.04 6.08
C HIS A 245 17.10 15.13 5.15
N GLU A 246 17.48 15.14 3.87
CA GLU A 246 16.83 14.32 2.85
C GLU A 246 16.78 12.83 3.23
N GLY A 247 15.70 12.16 2.84
CA GLY A 247 15.46 10.76 3.14
C GLY A 247 14.89 10.51 4.53
N THR A 248 14.76 11.53 5.38
CA THR A 248 14.14 11.39 6.70
C THR A 248 12.64 11.17 6.56
N LYS A 249 12.14 10.10 7.18
CA LYS A 249 10.72 9.74 7.21
C LYS A 249 10.02 10.48 8.35
N VAL A 250 8.89 11.10 8.03
CA VAL A 250 8.08 11.89 8.97
C VAL A 250 6.62 11.49 8.89
N ASN A 251 5.88 11.64 9.99
CA ASN A 251 4.42 11.52 10.02
C ASN A 251 3.79 12.90 9.95
N VAL A 252 3.00 13.19 8.92
CA VAL A 252 2.24 14.44 8.78
C VAL A 252 1.02 14.38 9.67
N LEU A 253 0.96 15.23 10.69
CA LEU A 253 -0.15 15.29 11.65
C LEU A 253 -1.26 16.23 11.16
N SER A 254 -0.86 17.40 10.64
CA SER A 254 -1.78 18.40 10.13
C SER A 254 -1.11 19.24 9.04
N THR A 255 -1.92 19.95 8.24
CA THR A 255 -1.42 20.88 7.21
C THR A 255 -2.16 22.20 7.37
N LEU A 256 -1.42 23.28 7.48
CA LEU A 256 -1.95 24.65 7.58
C LEU A 256 -1.32 25.52 6.50
N SER A 257 -2.09 25.85 5.46
CA SER A 257 -1.61 26.60 4.29
C SER A 257 -0.40 25.92 3.64
N THR A 258 0.76 26.54 3.64
CA THR A 258 2.02 26.02 3.08
C THR A 258 2.88 25.25 4.08
N TRP A 259 2.42 25.08 5.32
CA TRP A 259 3.13 24.42 6.41
C TRP A 259 2.50 23.07 6.75
N SER A 260 3.34 22.11 7.07
CA SER A 260 2.95 20.78 7.57
C SER A 260 3.53 20.58 8.96
N GLU A 261 2.67 20.21 9.91
CA GLU A 261 3.08 19.72 11.20
C GLU A 261 3.52 18.26 11.06
N VAL A 262 4.73 17.97 11.47
CA VAL A 262 5.30 16.63 11.32
C VAL A 262 5.78 16.09 12.65
N ARG A 263 5.72 14.76 12.78
CA ARG A 263 6.28 14.02 13.90
C ARG A 263 7.36 13.08 13.40
N LEU A 264 8.51 13.10 14.04
CA LEU A 264 9.60 12.16 13.83
C LEU A 264 9.38 10.83 14.56
N ALA A 265 10.19 9.82 14.23
CA ALA A 265 10.12 8.51 14.86
C ALA A 265 10.45 8.52 16.36
N ASP A 266 11.26 9.47 16.83
CA ASP A 266 11.59 9.71 18.24
C ASP A 266 10.52 10.49 19.01
N GLY A 267 9.41 10.88 18.34
CA GLY A 267 8.29 11.60 18.94
C GLY A 267 8.40 13.13 18.87
N ASN A 268 9.51 13.68 18.43
CA ASN A 268 9.66 15.13 18.26
C ASN A 268 8.68 15.68 17.22
N VAL A 269 8.05 16.82 17.52
CA VAL A 269 7.03 17.44 16.67
C VAL A 269 7.47 18.85 16.31
N GLY A 270 7.14 19.30 15.09
CA GLY A 270 7.35 20.67 14.65
C GLY A 270 6.79 20.92 13.26
N TRP A 271 7.00 22.13 12.77
CA TRP A 271 6.45 22.64 11.52
C TRP A 271 7.53 22.80 10.46
N LEU A 272 7.25 22.35 9.25
CA LEU A 272 8.10 22.56 8.08
C LEU A 272 7.26 22.96 6.86
N GLN A 273 7.91 23.48 5.84
CA GLN A 273 7.22 23.83 4.60
C GLN A 273 6.80 22.57 3.85
N SER A 274 5.52 22.47 3.47
CA SER A 274 4.94 21.31 2.78
C SER A 274 5.63 20.97 1.46
N SER A 275 6.26 21.95 0.80
CA SER A 275 7.04 21.76 -0.44
C SER A 275 8.34 20.99 -0.26
N THR A 276 8.82 20.80 1.00
CA THR A 276 10.07 20.09 1.31
C THR A 276 9.89 18.60 1.52
N ILE A 277 8.64 18.13 1.58
CA ILE A 277 8.27 16.73 1.80
C ILE A 277 7.37 16.22 0.71
N GLU A 278 7.41 14.91 0.48
CA GLU A 278 6.48 14.22 -0.42
C GLU A 278 5.88 12.99 0.27
N LYS A 279 4.56 12.81 0.13
CA LYS A 279 3.82 11.68 0.72
C LYS A 279 4.20 10.37 0.07
N ILE A 280 4.29 9.32 0.89
CA ILE A 280 4.56 7.95 0.47
C ILE A 280 3.35 7.36 -0.23
#